data_b773b268df785fa6f314632f243dc5a5
#
_entry.id   b773b268df785fa6f314632f243dc5a5
#
_cell.length_a   1.000
_cell.length_b   1.000
_cell.length_c   1.000
_cell.angle_alpha   90.00
_cell.angle_beta   90.00
_cell.angle_gamma   90.00
#
_symmetry.space_group_name_H-M   'P 1'
#
loop_
_entity.id
_entity.type
_entity.pdbx_description
1 polymer ?
#
loop_
_entity_poly.entity_id
_entity_poly.type
_entity_poly.pdbx_seq_one_letter_code
_entity_poly.pdbx_strand_id
1 'polypeptide(L)'
;MTLQQLKYIVTVAETGTITEAANRLYISQPSLTNAIRELEKEMKITIFLRTNKGIILSKEGEDFLGYARQVLEQAAILEDKYKGTSGGKKKFCVSTQHYSFAVNAFVDLIKTYGQDEYDFSLRETQTYEIIEDVAKMRSEIGILFLNNFNETVLEKILKSNGLIFHQLFVAKPHVFISRRHPLADHKIITNEELDDYPYLSFEQGEHNSFYFSEEIFSVSERKKNIRVRDRATLFNLLIGLNGYTVCSGVIDKKLNGKDIIAVPLADESDMRIGYITHKKRMLSRLGTTYLDALKKYLQ
;
A
#
# COMPACT_ATOMS: atom_id res chain seq x y z
N MET A 1 -29.19 -11.36 -6.47
CA MET A 1 -27.75 -11.04 -6.60
C MET A 1 -26.96 -12.30 -6.91
N THR A 2 -26.07 -12.26 -7.92
CA THR A 2 -25.23 -13.39 -8.36
C THR A 2 -23.75 -12.96 -8.38
N LEU A 3 -22.83 -13.92 -8.28
CA LEU A 3 -21.37 -13.63 -8.41
C LEU A 3 -21.04 -13.01 -9.77
N GLN A 4 -21.78 -13.38 -10.82
CA GLN A 4 -21.61 -12.78 -12.14
C GLN A 4 -21.98 -11.30 -12.17
N GLN A 5 -23.08 -10.91 -11.52
CA GLN A 5 -23.45 -9.49 -11.40
C GLN A 5 -22.42 -8.71 -10.59
N LEU A 6 -21.85 -9.29 -9.51
CA LEU A 6 -20.76 -8.67 -8.77
C LEU A 6 -19.51 -8.45 -9.64
N LYS A 7 -19.13 -9.46 -10.46
CA LYS A 7 -18.05 -9.32 -11.45
C LYS A 7 -18.32 -8.17 -12.43
N TYR A 8 -19.55 -8.01 -12.88
CA TYR A 8 -19.94 -6.91 -13.76
C TYR A 8 -19.72 -5.54 -13.11
N ILE A 9 -20.18 -5.37 -11.86
CA ILE A 9 -20.00 -4.11 -11.12
C ILE A 9 -18.51 -3.79 -10.95
N VAL A 10 -17.70 -4.75 -10.54
CA VAL A 10 -16.25 -4.56 -10.37
C VAL A 10 -15.60 -4.16 -11.69
N THR A 11 -15.92 -4.84 -12.78
CA THR A 11 -15.33 -4.55 -14.10
C THR A 11 -15.73 -3.16 -14.60
N VAL A 12 -17.00 -2.73 -14.43
CA VAL A 12 -17.45 -1.39 -14.80
C VAL A 12 -16.73 -0.30 -13.98
N ALA A 13 -16.55 -0.53 -12.68
CA ALA A 13 -15.82 0.39 -11.82
C ALA A 13 -14.32 0.52 -12.20
N GLU A 14 -13.71 -0.57 -12.68
CA GLU A 14 -12.31 -0.57 -13.14
C GLU A 14 -12.13 0.11 -14.50
N THR A 15 -13.08 -0.01 -15.40
CA THR A 15 -12.97 0.52 -16.77
C THR A 15 -13.51 1.95 -16.92
N GLY A 16 -14.38 2.39 -16.01
CA GLY A 16 -15.01 3.72 -16.05
C GLY A 16 -16.10 3.88 -17.09
N THR A 17 -16.32 2.88 -17.96
CA THR A 17 -17.39 2.92 -18.98
C THR A 17 -18.05 1.55 -19.16
N ILE A 18 -19.38 1.54 -19.45
CA ILE A 18 -20.10 0.28 -19.71
C ILE A 18 -19.64 -0.39 -21.01
N THR A 19 -19.29 0.39 -22.01
CA THR A 19 -18.86 -0.14 -23.31
C THR A 19 -17.55 -0.92 -23.17
N GLU A 20 -16.56 -0.34 -22.51
CA GLU A 20 -15.28 -0.98 -22.27
C GLU A 20 -15.42 -2.21 -21.37
N ALA A 21 -16.24 -2.11 -20.32
CA ALA A 21 -16.54 -3.24 -19.46
C ALA A 21 -17.21 -4.40 -20.23
N ALA A 22 -18.18 -4.10 -21.10
CA ALA A 22 -18.85 -5.09 -21.91
C ALA A 22 -17.87 -5.81 -22.86
N ASN A 23 -16.98 -5.07 -23.50
CA ASN A 23 -15.92 -5.62 -24.35
C ASN A 23 -14.99 -6.55 -23.54
N ARG A 24 -14.52 -6.10 -22.36
CA ARG A 24 -13.66 -6.90 -21.47
C ARG A 24 -14.35 -8.17 -20.94
N LEU A 25 -15.66 -8.13 -20.79
CA LEU A 25 -16.48 -9.26 -20.32
C LEU A 25 -17.00 -10.15 -21.45
N TYR A 26 -16.75 -9.80 -22.71
CA TYR A 26 -17.23 -10.50 -23.90
C TYR A 26 -18.77 -10.66 -23.93
N ILE A 27 -19.48 -9.59 -23.51
CA ILE A 27 -20.95 -9.54 -23.54
C ILE A 27 -21.45 -8.28 -24.24
N SER A 28 -22.74 -8.26 -24.61
CA SER A 28 -23.33 -7.06 -25.19
C SER A 28 -23.52 -5.95 -24.15
N GLN A 29 -23.30 -4.69 -24.55
CA GLN A 29 -23.53 -3.54 -23.68
C GLN A 29 -24.98 -3.48 -23.12
N PRO A 30 -26.04 -3.77 -23.89
CA PRO A 30 -27.40 -3.84 -23.36
C PRO A 30 -27.53 -4.90 -22.25
N SER A 31 -26.95 -6.09 -22.43
CA SER A 31 -26.99 -7.16 -21.41
C SER A 31 -26.32 -6.73 -20.11
N LEU A 32 -25.14 -6.09 -20.20
CA LEU A 32 -24.44 -5.58 -19.03
C LEU A 32 -25.27 -4.48 -18.33
N THR A 33 -25.83 -3.55 -19.10
CA THR A 33 -26.69 -2.47 -18.58
C THR A 33 -27.91 -3.02 -17.84
N ASN A 34 -28.57 -4.03 -18.40
CA ASN A 34 -29.74 -4.63 -17.77
C ASN A 34 -29.37 -5.37 -16.49
N ALA A 35 -28.30 -6.15 -16.50
CA ALA A 35 -27.82 -6.86 -15.30
C ALA A 35 -27.47 -5.90 -14.13
N ILE A 36 -26.87 -4.75 -14.44
CA ILE A 36 -26.59 -3.71 -13.43
C ILE A 36 -27.88 -3.12 -12.89
N ARG A 37 -28.83 -2.73 -13.76
CA ARG A 37 -30.12 -2.18 -13.34
C ARG A 37 -30.94 -3.14 -12.49
N GLU A 38 -30.96 -4.42 -12.83
CA GLU A 38 -31.62 -5.46 -12.04
C GLU A 38 -31.00 -5.56 -10.64
N LEU A 39 -29.67 -5.54 -10.55
CA LEU A 39 -28.98 -5.58 -9.29
C LEU A 39 -29.25 -4.33 -8.44
N GLU A 40 -29.17 -3.14 -9.02
CA GLU A 40 -29.50 -1.88 -8.34
C GLU A 40 -30.95 -1.88 -7.82
N LYS A 41 -31.89 -2.38 -8.62
CA LYS A 41 -33.30 -2.52 -8.24
C LYS A 41 -33.47 -3.52 -7.08
N GLU A 42 -32.82 -4.70 -7.15
CA GLU A 42 -32.87 -5.73 -6.11
C GLU A 42 -32.30 -5.22 -4.78
N MET A 43 -31.15 -4.54 -4.86
CA MET A 43 -30.45 -4.01 -3.66
C MET A 43 -31.04 -2.68 -3.16
N LYS A 44 -31.92 -2.05 -3.95
CA LYS A 44 -32.56 -0.74 -3.68
C LYS A 44 -31.54 0.39 -3.49
N ILE A 45 -30.45 0.36 -4.24
CA ILE A 45 -29.38 1.37 -4.25
C ILE A 45 -29.06 1.80 -5.67
N THR A 46 -28.47 2.97 -5.82
CA THR A 46 -27.86 3.40 -7.07
C THR A 46 -26.35 3.18 -6.94
N ILE A 47 -25.78 2.28 -7.75
CA ILE A 47 -24.34 1.99 -7.70
C ILE A 47 -23.58 2.97 -8.58
N PHE A 48 -24.10 3.24 -9.79
CA PHE A 48 -23.43 4.07 -10.76
C PHE A 48 -24.23 5.33 -11.13
N LEU A 49 -23.54 6.46 -11.17
CA LEU A 49 -24.04 7.72 -11.70
C LEU A 49 -23.48 7.95 -13.09
N ARG A 50 -24.34 8.33 -14.04
CA ARG A 50 -23.94 8.67 -15.41
C ARG A 50 -23.54 10.13 -15.48
N THR A 51 -22.40 10.40 -16.09
CA THR A 51 -21.91 11.76 -16.36
C THR A 51 -21.55 11.91 -17.83
N ASN A 52 -21.35 13.14 -18.28
CA ASN A 52 -20.90 13.43 -19.66
C ASN A 52 -19.48 12.88 -19.95
N LYS A 53 -18.72 12.50 -18.93
CA LYS A 53 -17.36 11.96 -19.05
C LYS A 53 -17.29 10.44 -18.83
N GLY A 54 -18.43 9.76 -18.62
CA GLY A 54 -18.49 8.33 -18.34
C GLY A 54 -19.33 8.00 -17.11
N ILE A 55 -18.94 6.98 -16.39
CA ILE A 55 -19.63 6.48 -15.21
C ILE A 55 -18.76 6.71 -13.98
N ILE A 56 -19.38 7.22 -12.91
CA ILE A 56 -18.77 7.35 -11.59
C ILE A 56 -19.58 6.55 -10.56
N LEU A 57 -18.95 6.14 -9.49
CA LEU A 57 -19.64 5.49 -8.37
C LEU A 57 -20.44 6.53 -7.57
N SER A 58 -21.60 6.13 -7.08
CA SER A 58 -22.27 6.84 -5.99
C SER A 58 -21.59 6.52 -4.66
N LYS A 59 -21.92 7.24 -3.59
CA LYS A 59 -21.42 6.91 -2.24
C LYS A 59 -21.83 5.49 -1.81
N GLU A 60 -23.09 5.11 -2.05
CA GLU A 60 -23.57 3.75 -1.79
C GLU A 60 -22.89 2.72 -2.70
N GLY A 61 -22.60 3.11 -3.96
CA GLY A 61 -21.87 2.29 -4.92
C GLY A 61 -20.43 2.02 -4.52
N GLU A 62 -19.74 2.97 -3.91
CA GLU A 62 -18.38 2.76 -3.37
C GLU A 62 -18.39 1.71 -2.24
N ASP A 63 -19.32 1.84 -1.30
CA ASP A 63 -19.49 0.87 -0.22
C ASP A 63 -19.85 -0.52 -0.77
N PHE A 64 -20.84 -0.58 -1.68
CA PHE A 64 -21.25 -1.83 -2.33
C PHE A 64 -20.11 -2.50 -3.08
N LEU A 65 -19.29 -1.73 -3.82
CA LEU A 65 -18.14 -2.24 -4.55
C LEU A 65 -17.11 -2.89 -3.61
N GLY A 66 -16.88 -2.31 -2.43
CA GLY A 66 -16.03 -2.90 -1.39
C GLY A 66 -16.53 -4.31 -0.99
N TYR A 67 -17.82 -4.43 -0.67
CA TYR A 67 -18.42 -5.73 -0.33
C TYR A 67 -18.46 -6.69 -1.52
N ALA A 68 -18.72 -6.21 -2.74
CA ALA A 68 -18.71 -7.04 -3.94
C ALA A 68 -17.33 -7.68 -4.17
N ARG A 69 -16.25 -6.93 -3.99
CA ARG A 69 -14.88 -7.45 -4.06
C ARG A 69 -14.61 -8.51 -3.01
N GLN A 70 -15.08 -8.31 -1.76
CA GLN A 70 -14.94 -9.31 -0.69
C GLN A 70 -15.61 -10.63 -1.05
N VAL A 71 -16.86 -10.58 -1.51
CA VAL A 71 -17.63 -11.79 -1.87
C VAL A 71 -16.94 -12.55 -3.02
N LEU A 72 -16.49 -11.84 -4.05
CA LEU A 72 -15.79 -12.43 -5.18
C LEU A 72 -14.47 -13.07 -4.75
N GLU A 73 -13.75 -12.46 -3.85
CA GLU A 73 -12.51 -13.00 -3.33
C GLU A 73 -12.73 -14.24 -2.46
N GLN A 74 -13.72 -14.22 -1.56
CA GLN A 74 -14.06 -15.40 -0.78
C GLN A 74 -14.51 -16.56 -1.68
N ALA A 75 -15.26 -16.28 -2.74
CA ALA A 75 -15.61 -17.27 -3.74
C ALA A 75 -14.37 -17.83 -4.46
N ALA A 76 -13.42 -16.99 -4.82
CA ALA A 76 -12.16 -17.40 -5.44
C ALA A 76 -11.30 -18.27 -4.50
N ILE A 77 -11.20 -17.90 -3.21
CA ILE A 77 -10.50 -18.71 -2.20
C ILE A 77 -11.13 -20.10 -2.05
N LEU A 78 -12.47 -20.15 -2.02
CA LEU A 78 -13.22 -21.40 -1.96
C LEU A 78 -12.96 -22.27 -3.19
N GLU A 79 -13.01 -21.69 -4.38
CA GLU A 79 -12.73 -22.39 -5.63
C GLU A 79 -11.28 -22.92 -5.67
N ASP A 80 -10.29 -22.10 -5.27
CA ASP A 80 -8.88 -22.51 -5.24
C ASP A 80 -8.63 -23.68 -4.27
N LYS A 81 -9.32 -23.67 -3.11
CA LYS A 81 -9.21 -24.72 -2.11
C LYS A 81 -9.70 -26.09 -2.60
N TYR A 82 -10.77 -26.13 -3.40
CA TYR A 82 -11.43 -27.38 -3.75
C TYR A 82 -11.25 -27.80 -5.21
N LYS A 83 -11.04 -26.85 -6.14
CA LYS A 83 -10.86 -27.17 -7.56
C LYS A 83 -9.38 -27.23 -7.99
N GLY A 84 -8.45 -26.70 -7.17
CA GLY A 84 -7.00 -26.75 -7.44
C GLY A 84 -6.52 -25.96 -8.65
N THR A 85 -7.43 -25.39 -9.43
CA THR A 85 -7.11 -24.62 -10.64
C THR A 85 -8.22 -23.62 -10.93
N SER A 86 -8.11 -22.42 -10.41
CA SER A 86 -8.80 -21.32 -11.09
C SER A 86 -8.00 -21.00 -12.36
N GLY A 87 -8.61 -21.25 -13.51
CA GLY A 87 -8.01 -21.00 -14.84
C GLY A 87 -7.84 -19.52 -15.19
N GLY A 88 -7.58 -18.66 -14.23
CA GLY A 88 -7.33 -17.22 -14.39
C GLY A 88 -6.05 -16.79 -13.71
N LYS A 89 -5.43 -15.73 -14.22
CA LYS A 89 -4.27 -15.08 -13.58
C LYS A 89 -4.60 -14.77 -12.13
N LYS A 90 -3.81 -15.29 -11.18
CA LYS A 90 -3.98 -14.96 -9.78
C LYS A 90 -3.63 -13.49 -9.56
N LYS A 91 -4.49 -12.79 -8.82
CA LYS A 91 -4.29 -11.39 -8.47
C LYS A 91 -3.83 -11.27 -7.03
N PHE A 92 -2.85 -10.44 -6.78
CA PHE A 92 -2.39 -10.10 -5.44
C PHE A 92 -1.89 -8.67 -5.44
N CYS A 93 -2.29 -7.88 -4.44
CA CYS A 93 -1.86 -6.50 -4.32
C CYS A 93 -1.46 -6.18 -2.87
N VAL A 94 -0.33 -5.49 -2.73
CA VAL A 94 0.16 -4.91 -1.48
C VAL A 94 0.36 -3.42 -1.68
N SER A 95 -0.07 -2.61 -0.73
CA SER A 95 0.27 -1.19 -0.65
C SER A 95 1.20 -0.95 0.54
N THR A 96 2.23 -0.15 0.38
CA THR A 96 3.26 0.03 1.39
C THR A 96 3.79 1.47 1.39
N GLN A 97 4.19 1.97 2.54
CA GLN A 97 5.14 3.07 2.62
C GLN A 97 6.45 2.64 1.93
N HIS A 98 7.38 3.56 1.72
CA HIS A 98 8.57 3.33 0.91
C HIS A 98 9.64 2.45 1.59
N TYR A 99 9.28 1.20 1.89
CA TYR A 99 10.14 0.22 2.57
C TYR A 99 10.78 -0.78 1.61
N SER A 100 12.11 -0.79 1.56
CA SER A 100 12.86 -1.75 0.73
C SER A 100 12.61 -3.22 1.13
N PHE A 101 12.42 -3.51 2.41
CA PHE A 101 12.13 -4.88 2.88
C PHE A 101 10.78 -5.39 2.38
N ALA A 102 9.79 -4.50 2.19
CA ALA A 102 8.49 -4.87 1.62
C ALA A 102 8.64 -5.30 0.15
N VAL A 103 9.47 -4.60 -0.61
CA VAL A 103 9.82 -4.97 -2.00
C VAL A 103 10.56 -6.31 -2.05
N ASN A 104 11.52 -6.52 -1.15
CA ASN A 104 12.29 -7.77 -1.10
C ASN A 104 11.39 -8.97 -0.81
N ALA A 105 10.48 -8.85 0.15
CA ALA A 105 9.49 -9.88 0.45
C ALA A 105 8.58 -10.17 -0.75
N PHE A 106 8.23 -9.16 -1.54
CA PHE A 106 7.45 -9.33 -2.75
C PHE A 106 8.22 -10.07 -3.85
N VAL A 107 9.51 -9.78 -4.02
CA VAL A 107 10.41 -10.53 -4.91
C VAL A 107 10.49 -11.99 -4.49
N ASP A 108 10.63 -12.28 -3.19
CA ASP A 108 10.68 -13.64 -2.67
C ASP A 108 9.36 -14.40 -2.87
N LEU A 109 8.22 -13.70 -2.69
CA LEU A 109 6.91 -14.25 -3.01
C LEU A 109 6.84 -14.70 -4.46
N ILE A 110 7.23 -13.83 -5.41
CA ILE A 110 7.17 -14.16 -6.84
C ILE A 110 8.06 -15.34 -7.17
N LYS A 111 9.29 -15.38 -6.64
CA LYS A 111 10.21 -16.49 -6.83
C LYS A 111 9.68 -17.81 -6.26
N THR A 112 9.02 -17.75 -5.12
CA THR A 112 8.44 -18.95 -4.46
C THR A 112 7.17 -19.41 -5.17
N TYR A 113 6.39 -18.46 -5.71
CA TYR A 113 5.13 -18.76 -6.37
C TYR A 113 5.35 -19.55 -7.67
N GLY A 114 6.39 -19.21 -8.47
CA GLY A 114 6.87 -20.00 -9.59
C GLY A 114 5.83 -20.32 -10.69
N GLN A 115 4.74 -19.55 -10.77
CA GLN A 115 3.69 -19.75 -11.76
C GLN A 115 3.96 -18.94 -13.03
N ASP A 116 3.55 -19.45 -14.18
CA ASP A 116 3.77 -18.78 -15.46
C ASP A 116 2.86 -17.55 -15.66
N GLU A 117 1.69 -17.53 -15.00
CA GLU A 117 0.70 -16.46 -15.14
C GLU A 117 0.27 -15.88 -13.79
N TYR A 118 0.48 -14.57 -13.60
CA TYR A 118 0.00 -13.81 -12.45
C TYR A 118 -0.26 -12.34 -12.81
N ASP A 119 -1.04 -11.66 -11.98
CA ASP A 119 -1.31 -10.22 -12.05
C ASP A 119 -1.11 -9.65 -10.64
N PHE A 120 0.14 -9.41 -10.28
CA PHE A 120 0.53 -8.93 -8.96
C PHE A 120 0.91 -7.47 -8.99
N SER A 121 0.53 -6.73 -7.96
CA SER A 121 0.84 -5.32 -7.81
C SER A 121 1.49 -5.04 -6.47
N LEU A 122 2.58 -4.31 -6.47
CA LEU A 122 3.17 -3.68 -5.30
C LEU A 122 3.10 -2.17 -5.49
N ARG A 123 2.45 -1.46 -4.58
CA ARG A 123 2.23 -0.03 -4.64
C ARG A 123 2.99 0.64 -3.50
N GLU A 124 4.10 1.31 -3.80
CA GLU A 124 4.71 2.25 -2.86
C GLU A 124 3.92 3.56 -2.97
N THR A 125 3.25 3.97 -1.89
CA THR A 125 2.34 5.11 -1.93
C THR A 125 2.13 5.73 -0.55
N GLN A 126 1.41 6.84 -0.50
CA GLN A 126 1.13 7.66 0.67
C GLN A 126 0.36 6.90 1.75
N THR A 127 0.59 7.22 3.00
CA THR A 127 -0.02 6.52 4.16
C THR A 127 -1.55 6.49 4.09
N TYR A 128 -2.19 7.59 3.70
CA TYR A 128 -3.65 7.61 3.57
C TYR A 128 -4.15 6.73 2.43
N GLU A 129 -3.47 6.72 1.29
CA GLU A 129 -3.81 5.85 0.16
C GLU A 129 -3.64 4.37 0.50
N ILE A 130 -2.63 4.00 1.31
CA ILE A 130 -2.48 2.63 1.82
C ILE A 130 -3.71 2.21 2.61
N ILE A 131 -4.17 3.08 3.51
CA ILE A 131 -5.38 2.84 4.31
C ILE A 131 -6.61 2.66 3.41
N GLU A 132 -6.80 3.55 2.43
CA GLU A 132 -7.89 3.45 1.46
C GLU A 132 -7.82 2.18 0.61
N ASP A 133 -6.63 1.80 0.14
CA ASP A 133 -6.45 0.61 -0.69
C ASP A 133 -6.88 -0.65 0.03
N VAL A 134 -6.55 -0.78 1.32
CA VAL A 134 -6.97 -1.93 2.13
C VAL A 134 -8.45 -1.83 2.50
N ALA A 135 -8.94 -0.66 2.86
CA ALA A 135 -10.36 -0.45 3.18
C ALA A 135 -11.28 -0.74 2.00
N LYS A 136 -10.89 -0.29 0.79
CA LYS A 136 -11.63 -0.51 -0.47
C LYS A 136 -11.29 -1.85 -1.15
N MET A 137 -10.56 -2.75 -0.49
CA MET A 137 -10.15 -4.07 -0.99
C MET A 137 -9.35 -4.03 -2.31
N ARG A 138 -8.67 -2.94 -2.60
CA ARG A 138 -7.73 -2.83 -3.72
C ARG A 138 -6.41 -3.53 -3.42
N SER A 139 -5.98 -3.48 -2.16
CA SER A 139 -4.84 -4.23 -1.63
C SER A 139 -5.27 -5.16 -0.52
N GLU A 140 -4.65 -6.33 -0.44
CA GLU A 140 -4.90 -7.30 0.61
C GLU A 140 -4.20 -6.92 1.91
N ILE A 141 -3.01 -6.37 1.78
CA ILE A 141 -2.13 -5.98 2.88
C ILE A 141 -1.66 -4.55 2.64
N GLY A 142 -1.67 -3.74 3.70
CA GLY A 142 -1.02 -2.44 3.73
C GLY A 142 0.12 -2.45 4.73
N ILE A 143 1.27 -1.84 4.43
CA ILE A 143 2.41 -1.75 5.35
C ILE A 143 2.64 -0.29 5.70
N LEU A 144 2.63 0.03 6.99
CA LEU A 144 2.87 1.35 7.53
C LEU A 144 3.44 1.27 8.95
N PHE A 145 3.84 2.40 9.51
CA PHE A 145 4.29 2.46 10.90
C PHE A 145 3.36 3.31 11.77
N LEU A 146 3.39 3.00 13.07
CA LEU A 146 2.81 3.79 14.15
C LEU A 146 3.91 4.22 15.11
N ASN A 147 3.75 5.39 15.71
CA ASN A 147 4.56 5.87 16.82
C ASN A 147 3.67 6.64 17.83
N ASN A 148 4.23 7.09 18.93
CA ASN A 148 3.49 7.81 19.96
C ASN A 148 2.79 9.09 19.45
N PHE A 149 3.29 9.68 18.37
CA PHE A 149 2.72 10.89 17.79
C PHE A 149 1.51 10.63 16.90
N ASN A 150 1.60 9.64 16.00
CA ASN A 150 0.56 9.39 14.98
C ASN A 150 -0.45 8.30 15.37
N GLU A 151 -0.15 7.46 16.36
CA GLU A 151 -0.94 6.28 16.75
C GLU A 151 -2.41 6.61 16.99
N THR A 152 -2.70 7.58 17.86
CA THR A 152 -4.08 7.91 18.23
C THR A 152 -4.94 8.30 17.03
N VAL A 153 -4.36 9.04 16.08
CA VAL A 153 -5.07 9.50 14.89
C VAL A 153 -5.23 8.36 13.89
N LEU A 154 -4.14 7.64 13.61
CA LEU A 154 -4.16 6.54 12.65
C LEU A 154 -5.02 5.38 13.14
N GLU A 155 -4.95 4.98 14.40
CA GLU A 155 -5.81 3.93 14.95
C GLU A 155 -7.30 4.27 14.86
N LYS A 156 -7.67 5.52 15.10
CA LYS A 156 -9.05 5.97 14.91
C LYS A 156 -9.50 5.83 13.45
N ILE A 157 -8.64 6.21 12.51
CA ILE A 157 -8.91 6.08 11.07
C ILE A 157 -8.97 4.61 10.66
N LEU A 158 -8.04 3.77 11.11
CA LEU A 158 -8.06 2.33 10.85
C LEU A 158 -9.35 1.69 11.37
N LYS A 159 -9.72 1.97 12.61
CA LYS A 159 -10.94 1.45 13.24
C LYS A 159 -12.21 1.87 12.49
N SER A 160 -12.32 3.14 12.07
CA SER A 160 -13.47 3.65 11.31
C SER A 160 -13.60 2.99 9.94
N ASN A 161 -12.48 2.59 9.34
CA ASN A 161 -12.43 1.87 8.07
C ASN A 161 -12.46 0.33 8.21
N GLY A 162 -12.68 -0.20 9.42
CA GLY A 162 -12.76 -1.62 9.66
C GLY A 162 -11.44 -2.37 9.48
N LEU A 163 -10.32 -1.68 9.68
CA LEU A 163 -8.98 -2.23 9.55
C LEU A 163 -8.40 -2.60 10.92
N ILE A 164 -7.45 -3.54 10.91
CA ILE A 164 -6.69 -3.98 12.08
C ILE A 164 -5.20 -3.81 11.77
N PHE A 165 -4.48 -3.19 12.70
CA PHE A 165 -3.03 -3.10 12.65
C PHE A 165 -2.41 -4.32 13.37
N HIS A 166 -1.42 -4.92 12.74
CA HIS A 166 -0.64 -6.04 13.27
C HIS A 166 0.83 -5.63 13.30
N GLN A 167 1.39 -5.51 14.48
CA GLN A 167 2.79 -5.15 14.64
C GLN A 167 3.71 -6.26 14.12
N LEU A 168 4.70 -5.91 13.32
CA LEU A 168 5.76 -6.79 12.86
C LEU A 168 7.00 -6.67 13.73
N PHE A 169 7.51 -5.46 13.91
CA PHE A 169 8.68 -5.17 14.73
C PHE A 169 8.72 -3.72 15.19
N VAL A 170 9.60 -3.44 16.12
CA VAL A 170 9.91 -2.06 16.57
C VAL A 170 11.31 -1.72 16.09
N ALA A 171 11.45 -0.59 15.41
CA ALA A 171 12.71 -0.06 14.94
C ALA A 171 13.07 1.21 15.72
N LYS A 172 14.34 1.42 15.96
CA LYS A 172 14.89 2.73 16.37
C LYS A 172 15.16 3.58 15.13
N PRO A 173 15.04 4.91 15.21
CA PRO A 173 15.35 5.80 14.11
C PRO A 173 16.77 5.67 13.61
N HIS A 174 16.91 5.63 12.30
CA HIS A 174 18.19 5.71 11.60
C HIS A 174 18.14 6.80 10.55
N VAL A 175 19.29 7.28 10.19
CA VAL A 175 19.48 8.23 9.09
C VAL A 175 19.98 7.46 7.87
N PHE A 176 19.26 7.54 6.75
CA PHE A 176 19.79 7.12 5.46
C PHE A 176 20.58 8.27 4.84
N ILE A 177 21.83 8.00 4.55
CA ILE A 177 22.77 8.92 3.90
C ILE A 177 23.60 8.17 2.84
N SER A 178 24.22 8.93 1.96
CA SER A 178 25.23 8.39 1.06
C SER A 178 26.44 7.87 1.85
N ARG A 179 27.05 6.77 1.41
CA ARG A 179 28.33 6.28 1.95
C ARG A 179 29.45 7.33 1.89
N ARG A 180 29.33 8.32 1.00
CA ARG A 180 30.28 9.43 0.85
C ARG A 180 29.89 10.68 1.64
N HIS A 181 28.81 10.60 2.41
CA HIS A 181 28.35 11.70 3.23
C HIS A 181 29.40 12.02 4.32
N PRO A 182 29.64 13.31 4.68
CA PRO A 182 30.59 13.68 5.73
C PRO A 182 30.36 12.98 7.08
N LEU A 183 29.11 12.60 7.39
CA LEU A 183 28.73 11.89 8.63
C LEU A 183 28.73 10.36 8.48
N ALA A 184 29.19 9.81 7.35
CA ALA A 184 29.06 8.37 7.05
C ALA A 184 29.83 7.47 8.04
N ASP A 185 30.92 7.97 8.62
CA ASP A 185 31.75 7.22 9.57
C ASP A 185 31.33 7.40 11.05
N HIS A 186 30.27 8.18 11.31
CA HIS A 186 29.72 8.34 12.65
C HIS A 186 29.04 7.06 13.11
N LYS A 187 29.22 6.70 14.38
CA LYS A 187 28.53 5.56 15.00
C LYS A 187 27.08 5.88 15.33
N ILE A 188 26.82 7.14 15.62
CA ILE A 188 25.50 7.70 15.93
C ILE A 188 25.50 9.15 15.43
N ILE A 189 24.40 9.62 14.90
CA ILE A 189 24.23 11.01 14.40
C ILE A 189 23.22 11.72 15.28
N THR A 190 23.47 12.97 15.62
CA THR A 190 22.51 13.83 16.36
C THR A 190 21.68 14.69 15.39
N ASN A 191 20.59 15.26 15.89
CA ASN A 191 19.75 16.15 15.08
C ASN A 191 20.48 17.44 14.69
N GLU A 192 21.33 17.96 15.57
CA GLU A 192 22.13 19.20 15.37
C GLU A 192 23.14 18.99 14.23
N GLU A 193 23.77 17.83 14.14
CA GLU A 193 24.71 17.51 13.06
C GLU A 193 24.04 17.47 11.67
N LEU A 194 22.71 17.26 11.62
CA LEU A 194 21.92 17.20 10.39
C LEU A 194 21.45 18.56 9.88
N ASP A 195 21.51 19.61 10.67
CA ASP A 195 20.92 20.94 10.36
C ASP A 195 21.51 21.60 9.11
N ASP A 196 22.76 21.29 8.76
CA ASP A 196 23.42 21.84 7.58
C ASP A 196 23.11 21.06 6.28
N TYR A 197 22.47 19.91 6.36
CA TYR A 197 22.19 19.04 5.23
C TYR A 197 20.73 19.08 4.78
N PRO A 198 20.43 18.87 3.48
CA PRO A 198 19.05 18.80 2.99
C PRO A 198 18.30 17.60 3.58
N TYR A 199 17.18 17.87 4.21
CA TYR A 199 16.23 16.84 4.64
C TYR A 199 15.31 16.44 3.50
N LEU A 200 15.21 15.13 3.23
CA LEU A 200 14.36 14.56 2.20
C LEU A 200 13.24 13.76 2.85
N SER A 201 12.03 14.01 2.41
CA SER A 201 10.83 13.32 2.90
C SER A 201 9.87 12.97 1.77
N PHE A 202 8.98 12.02 2.03
CA PHE A 202 7.93 11.68 1.08
C PHE A 202 6.71 12.61 1.24
N GLU A 203 6.21 13.15 0.11
CA GLU A 203 5.01 13.97 0.14
C GLU A 203 3.75 13.12 0.39
N GLN A 204 2.79 13.67 1.16
CA GLN A 204 1.55 12.97 1.52
C GLN A 204 0.32 13.54 0.78
N GLY A 205 0.51 14.21 -0.36
CA GLY A 205 -0.55 14.71 -1.25
C GLY A 205 -1.57 15.61 -0.54
N GLU A 206 -2.85 15.37 -0.78
CA GLU A 206 -3.94 16.15 -0.18
C GLU A 206 -4.07 15.94 1.34
N HIS A 207 -3.64 14.79 1.84
CA HIS A 207 -3.60 14.47 3.27
C HIS A 207 -2.26 14.83 3.91
N ASN A 208 -1.76 16.05 3.62
CA ASN A 208 -0.45 16.53 4.06
C ASN A 208 -0.43 16.94 5.55
N SER A 209 -0.98 16.09 6.40
CA SER A 209 -0.86 16.21 7.87
C SER A 209 0.35 15.42 8.34
N PHE A 210 1.07 15.96 9.31
CA PHE A 210 2.22 15.28 9.93
C PHE A 210 1.91 13.87 10.47
N TYR A 211 0.64 13.58 10.79
CA TYR A 211 0.22 12.24 11.22
C TYR A 211 0.36 11.16 10.12
N PHE A 212 0.40 11.56 8.85
CA PHE A 212 0.55 10.64 7.72
C PHE A 212 1.98 10.53 7.21
N SER A 213 2.91 11.32 7.73
CA SER A 213 4.32 11.28 7.32
C SER A 213 4.93 9.91 7.54
N GLU A 214 5.87 9.57 6.66
CA GLU A 214 6.62 8.31 6.72
C GLU A 214 7.88 8.42 7.57
N GLU A 215 8.24 9.65 7.94
CA GLU A 215 9.41 9.98 8.75
C GLU A 215 8.98 10.45 10.14
N ILE A 216 9.73 10.04 11.17
CA ILE A 216 9.41 10.34 12.57
C ILE A 216 9.44 11.85 12.87
N PHE A 217 10.34 12.58 12.25
CA PHE A 217 10.62 14.00 12.56
C PHE A 217 10.00 15.00 11.58
N SER A 218 8.96 14.63 10.90
CA SER A 218 8.28 15.52 9.95
C SER A 218 7.70 16.81 10.57
N VAL A 219 7.57 16.85 11.90
CA VAL A 219 7.04 18.02 12.65
C VAL A 219 8.09 19.11 12.87
N SER A 220 9.38 18.78 12.78
CA SER A 220 10.45 19.77 13.01
C SER A 220 10.66 20.62 11.76
N GLU A 221 10.62 21.96 11.92
CA GLU A 221 11.03 22.86 10.85
C GLU A 221 12.53 22.67 10.55
N ARG A 222 12.83 22.23 9.32
CA ARG A 222 14.21 22.12 8.84
C ARG A 222 14.51 23.27 7.88
N LYS A 223 15.73 23.80 7.93
CA LYS A 223 16.13 24.91 7.05
C LYS A 223 16.11 24.55 5.56
N LYS A 224 16.36 23.29 5.22
CA LYS A 224 16.45 22.77 3.84
C LYS A 224 15.57 21.53 3.72
N ASN A 225 14.38 21.66 3.14
CA ASN A 225 13.44 20.57 2.94
C ASN A 225 13.22 20.30 1.45
N ILE A 226 13.29 19.03 1.07
CA ILE A 226 12.95 18.57 -0.27
C ILE A 226 11.92 17.43 -0.12
N ARG A 227 10.78 17.56 -0.80
CA ARG A 227 9.75 16.53 -0.83
C ARG A 227 9.80 15.79 -2.15
N VAL A 228 9.67 14.48 -2.11
CA VAL A 228 9.70 13.59 -3.27
C VAL A 228 8.52 12.61 -3.23
N ARG A 229 8.26 11.95 -4.36
CA ARG A 229 7.16 10.97 -4.49
C ARG A 229 7.63 9.52 -4.54
N ASP A 230 8.90 9.31 -4.86
CA ASP A 230 9.42 7.97 -5.08
C ASP A 230 10.80 7.80 -4.48
N ARG A 231 11.12 6.55 -4.17
CA ARG A 231 12.37 6.17 -3.50
C ARG A 231 13.60 6.32 -4.40
N ALA A 232 13.47 6.15 -5.72
CA ALA A 232 14.60 6.28 -6.63
C ALA A 232 15.08 7.75 -6.69
N THR A 233 14.13 8.69 -6.80
CA THR A 233 14.42 10.13 -6.72
C THR A 233 15.04 10.49 -5.38
N LEU A 234 14.48 9.97 -4.26
CA LEU A 234 15.02 10.21 -2.92
C LEU A 234 16.49 9.77 -2.84
N PHE A 235 16.82 8.54 -3.26
CA PHE A 235 18.18 8.01 -3.19
C PHE A 235 19.16 8.80 -4.08
N ASN A 236 18.75 9.22 -5.27
CA ASN A 236 19.57 10.05 -6.14
C ASN A 236 19.88 11.40 -5.48
N LEU A 237 18.92 12.02 -4.80
CA LEU A 237 19.14 13.28 -4.09
C LEU A 237 19.99 13.11 -2.82
N LEU A 238 19.83 11.97 -2.10
CA LEU A 238 20.74 11.64 -0.97
C LEU A 238 22.20 11.62 -1.44
N ILE A 239 22.46 10.99 -2.60
CA ILE A 239 23.82 10.91 -3.14
C ILE A 239 24.29 12.24 -3.72
N GLY A 240 23.43 12.90 -4.51
CA GLY A 240 23.81 14.10 -5.28
C GLY A 240 23.96 15.36 -4.45
N LEU A 241 23.26 15.47 -3.31
CA LEU A 241 23.20 16.67 -2.48
C LEU A 241 23.78 16.49 -1.07
N ASN A 242 24.33 15.33 -0.74
CA ASN A 242 24.63 14.93 0.64
C ASN A 242 23.39 15.16 1.55
N GLY A 243 22.22 14.79 1.06
CA GLY A 243 20.99 14.87 1.83
C GLY A 243 20.83 13.69 2.77
N TYR A 244 19.78 13.75 3.60
CA TYR A 244 19.41 12.67 4.50
C TYR A 244 17.90 12.48 4.59
N THR A 245 17.48 11.28 5.00
CA THR A 245 16.11 11.00 5.44
C THR A 245 16.13 10.14 6.69
N VAL A 246 15.06 10.18 7.49
CA VAL A 246 14.94 9.38 8.72
C VAL A 246 14.05 8.18 8.45
N CYS A 247 14.49 7.00 8.89
CA CYS A 247 13.88 5.72 8.54
C CYS A 247 14.06 4.67 9.63
N SER A 248 13.56 3.46 9.37
CA SER A 248 13.68 2.30 10.27
C SER A 248 15.08 1.66 10.35
N GLY A 249 16.01 2.10 9.52
CA GLY A 249 17.34 1.48 9.42
C GLY A 249 17.40 0.17 8.63
N VAL A 250 16.25 -0.41 8.27
CA VAL A 250 16.21 -1.66 7.50
C VAL A 250 16.42 -1.38 6.01
N ILE A 251 17.59 -1.73 5.51
CA ILE A 251 17.94 -1.60 4.08
C ILE A 251 18.62 -2.88 3.60
N ASP A 252 18.14 -3.42 2.49
CA ASP A 252 18.78 -4.57 1.83
C ASP A 252 19.79 -4.10 0.78
N LYS A 253 21.05 -4.45 1.00
CA LYS A 253 22.16 -4.09 0.10
C LYS A 253 22.12 -4.80 -1.24
N LYS A 254 21.41 -5.94 -1.36
CA LYS A 254 21.34 -6.72 -2.60
C LYS A 254 20.47 -6.01 -3.66
N LEU A 255 19.39 -5.37 -3.23
CA LEU A 255 18.48 -4.67 -4.16
C LEU A 255 18.71 -3.15 -4.20
N ASN A 256 19.24 -2.55 -3.13
CA ASN A 256 19.41 -1.09 -3.05
C ASN A 256 20.86 -0.62 -3.28
N GLY A 257 21.77 -1.54 -3.56
CA GLY A 257 23.18 -1.22 -3.76
C GLY A 257 23.92 -0.93 -2.45
N LYS A 258 25.18 -0.44 -2.58
CA LYS A 258 26.05 -0.17 -1.43
C LYS A 258 26.24 1.32 -1.14
N ASP A 259 25.64 2.19 -1.95
CA ASP A 259 25.87 3.63 -1.89
C ASP A 259 25.08 4.33 -0.79
N ILE A 260 23.98 3.75 -0.35
CA ILE A 260 23.19 4.24 0.80
C ILE A 260 23.48 3.37 2.02
N ILE A 261 23.70 4.03 3.14
CA ILE A 261 23.92 3.42 4.45
C ILE A 261 22.91 3.93 5.47
N ALA A 262 22.64 3.12 6.48
CA ALA A 262 21.86 3.50 7.64
C ALA A 262 22.80 3.73 8.81
N VAL A 263 22.72 4.91 9.44
CA VAL A 263 23.46 5.26 10.65
C VAL A 263 22.43 5.52 11.76
N PRO A 264 22.61 4.99 12.98
CA PRO A 264 21.71 5.24 14.09
C PRO A 264 21.54 6.74 14.36
N LEU A 265 20.33 7.18 14.64
CA LEU A 265 20.03 8.54 15.09
C LEU A 265 19.95 8.55 16.62
N ALA A 266 20.52 9.59 17.24
CA ALA A 266 20.44 9.81 18.68
C ALA A 266 19.03 10.27 19.09
N ASP A 267 18.09 9.34 19.06
CA ASP A 267 16.69 9.58 19.42
C ASP A 267 16.06 8.35 20.05
N GLU A 268 15.26 8.56 21.10
CA GLU A 268 14.63 7.49 21.88
C GLU A 268 13.26 7.04 21.31
N SER A 269 12.77 7.70 20.28
CA SER A 269 11.48 7.36 19.66
C SER A 269 11.48 5.94 19.10
N ASP A 270 10.32 5.32 19.09
CA ASP A 270 10.10 4.02 18.49
C ASP A 270 9.24 4.10 17.22
N MET A 271 9.63 3.34 16.21
CA MET A 271 8.80 3.08 15.03
C MET A 271 8.21 1.68 15.14
N ARG A 272 6.95 1.56 15.45
CA ARG A 272 6.22 0.28 15.41
C ARG A 272 5.79 0.01 13.98
N ILE A 273 6.59 -0.71 13.24
CA ILE A 273 6.30 -1.08 11.86
C ILE A 273 5.39 -2.30 11.88
N GLY A 274 4.35 -2.25 11.05
CA GLY A 274 3.36 -3.30 10.99
C GLY A 274 2.62 -3.34 9.66
N TYR A 275 1.66 -4.23 9.61
CA TYR A 275 0.77 -4.33 8.46
C TYR A 275 -0.69 -4.17 8.90
N ILE A 276 -1.50 -3.66 7.99
CA ILE A 276 -2.94 -3.54 8.15
C ILE A 276 -3.67 -4.51 7.24
N THR A 277 -4.75 -5.08 7.76
CA THR A 277 -5.68 -5.93 7.03
C THR A 277 -7.11 -5.52 7.32
N HIS A 278 -8.03 -5.85 6.44
CA HIS A 278 -9.45 -5.61 6.71
C HIS A 278 -10.00 -6.72 7.62
N LYS A 279 -10.68 -6.34 8.72
CA LYS A 279 -11.18 -7.27 9.77
C LYS A 279 -12.12 -8.37 9.27
N LYS A 280 -12.81 -8.14 8.15
CA LYS A 280 -13.75 -9.09 7.54
C LYS A 280 -13.11 -9.95 6.44
N ARG A 281 -11.82 -9.76 6.15
CA ARG A 281 -11.11 -10.47 5.08
C ARG A 281 -10.20 -11.53 5.67
N MET A 282 -10.32 -12.75 5.20
CA MET A 282 -9.30 -13.78 5.45
C MET A 282 -8.13 -13.55 4.48
N LEU A 283 -6.91 -13.67 4.97
CA LEU A 283 -5.74 -13.62 4.11
C LEU A 283 -5.75 -14.78 3.12
N SER A 284 -5.44 -14.48 1.87
CA SER A 284 -5.21 -15.48 0.85
C SER A 284 -3.93 -16.27 1.14
N ARG A 285 -3.73 -17.39 0.45
CA ARG A 285 -2.45 -18.12 0.50
C ARG A 285 -1.27 -17.24 0.09
N LEU A 286 -1.46 -16.35 -0.91
CA LEU A 286 -0.44 -15.39 -1.33
C LEU A 286 -0.15 -14.37 -0.24
N GLY A 287 -1.18 -13.84 0.42
CA GLY A 287 -1.02 -12.93 1.56
C GLY A 287 -0.25 -13.55 2.71
N THR A 288 -0.58 -14.79 3.08
CA THR A 288 0.16 -15.53 4.12
C THR A 288 1.62 -15.75 3.70
N THR A 289 1.86 -16.21 2.47
CA THR A 289 3.23 -16.42 1.96
C THR A 289 4.05 -15.13 1.93
N TYR A 290 3.42 -14.00 1.56
CA TYR A 290 4.06 -12.70 1.59
C TYR A 290 4.44 -12.26 3.00
N LEU A 291 3.55 -12.45 3.99
CA LEU A 291 3.86 -12.13 5.39
C LEU A 291 5.00 -13.02 5.94
N ASP A 292 5.05 -14.28 5.54
CA ASP A 292 6.14 -15.17 5.94
C ASP A 292 7.48 -14.78 5.28
N ALA A 293 7.44 -14.33 4.01
CA ALA A 293 8.61 -13.75 3.36
C ALA A 293 9.05 -12.45 4.04
N LEU A 294 8.10 -11.59 4.42
CA LEU A 294 8.36 -10.31 5.08
C LEU A 294 9.12 -10.51 6.41
N LYS A 295 8.72 -11.52 7.23
CA LYS A 295 9.35 -11.82 8.51
C LYS A 295 10.85 -12.15 8.40
N LYS A 296 11.33 -12.64 7.26
CA LYS A 296 12.75 -12.95 7.05
C LYS A 296 13.67 -11.73 7.04
N TYR A 297 13.10 -10.56 6.73
CA TYR A 297 13.84 -9.29 6.67
C TYR A 297 13.78 -8.47 7.96
N LEU A 298 13.17 -9.02 9.00
CA LEU A 298 12.93 -8.35 10.28
C LEU A 298 13.86 -8.85 11.41
N GLN A 299 14.86 -9.65 11.05
CA GLN A 299 15.86 -10.20 11.99
C GLN A 299 17.15 -9.38 12.00
#